data_70587ce87d41e86f1b1f0c081370ba29
#
_entry.id   70587ce87d41e86f1b1f0c081370ba29
#
_cell.length_a   1.000
_cell.length_b   1.000
_cell.length_c   1.000
_cell.angle_alpha   90.00
_cell.angle_beta   90.00
_cell.angle_gamma   90.00
#
_symmetry.space_group_name_H-M   'P 1'
#
loop_
_entity.id
_entity.type
_entity.pdbx_description
1 polymer ?
#
loop_
_entity_poly.entity_id
_entity_poly.type
_entity_poly.pdbx_seq_one_letter_code
_entity_poly.pdbx_strand_id
1 'polypeptide(L)'
;AKELGFDFVEMSVDESDERLARLSWSKEQRLELVKAIYESGVRIPTICFSGHRRYPLGSNDPELEAKSLETMKQCIELAQDLGVRVIQLAGYDVYYEEKSPETRARFLKNLRQACDWAEQAQVMLAIEIMDDPFINSIEKYLAVAKEINSPYLFVYPDTGNVSAWHNDLYSEFLLGHQAIAALHLKDTYAVTEQSKGQFRDVPFGKGCVDWEE
;
A
#
# COMPACT_ATOMS: atom_id res chain seq x y z
N ALA A 1 -1.13 -13.26 -17.91
CA ALA A 1 -0.12 -12.20 -17.81
C ALA A 1 0.97 -12.42 -18.85
N LYS A 2 1.68 -13.55 -18.84
CA LYS A 2 2.82 -13.80 -19.74
C LYS A 2 2.48 -13.71 -21.22
N GLU A 3 1.38 -14.31 -21.65
CA GLU A 3 0.91 -14.26 -23.05
C GLU A 3 0.59 -12.83 -23.53
N LEU A 4 0.29 -11.93 -22.60
CA LEU A 4 0.04 -10.51 -22.83
C LEU A 4 1.29 -9.64 -22.68
N GLY A 5 2.46 -10.26 -22.45
CA GLY A 5 3.74 -9.55 -22.35
C GLY A 5 4.02 -8.87 -20.99
N PHE A 6 3.27 -9.21 -19.93
CA PHE A 6 3.56 -8.69 -18.59
C PHE A 6 4.72 -9.46 -17.95
N ASP A 7 5.66 -8.74 -17.35
CA ASP A 7 6.83 -9.29 -16.66
C ASP A 7 6.49 -9.81 -15.25
N PHE A 8 5.45 -9.24 -14.61
CA PHE A 8 5.01 -9.58 -13.26
C PHE A 8 3.54 -9.24 -13.04
N VAL A 9 3.01 -9.70 -11.92
CA VAL A 9 1.69 -9.33 -11.41
C VAL A 9 1.82 -8.93 -9.94
N GLU A 10 0.98 -8.02 -9.49
CA GLU A 10 0.84 -7.70 -8.08
C GLU A 10 -0.28 -8.55 -7.46
N MET A 11 -0.02 -9.12 -6.28
CA MET A 11 -1.01 -9.92 -5.56
C MET A 11 -1.84 -9.03 -4.64
N SER A 12 -3.15 -8.98 -4.88
CA SER A 12 -4.07 -8.23 -4.02
C SER A 12 -4.48 -9.03 -2.77
N VAL A 13 -4.42 -8.39 -1.61
CA VAL A 13 -5.06 -8.79 -0.36
C VAL A 13 -5.92 -7.62 0.11
N ASP A 14 -7.10 -7.49 -0.50
CA ASP A 14 -8.06 -6.43 -0.19
C ASP A 14 -8.99 -6.81 0.99
N GLU A 15 -9.96 -5.95 1.27
CA GLU A 15 -10.89 -6.10 2.40
C GLU A 15 -11.98 -7.18 2.21
N SER A 16 -12.04 -7.86 1.04
CA SER A 16 -12.97 -8.95 0.81
C SER A 16 -12.56 -10.22 1.58
N ASP A 17 -13.52 -11.00 2.02
CA ASP A 17 -13.25 -12.26 2.71
C ASP A 17 -12.42 -13.22 1.87
N GLU A 18 -12.69 -13.28 0.55
CA GLU A 18 -11.93 -14.12 -0.40
C GLU A 18 -10.44 -13.74 -0.44
N ARG A 19 -10.14 -12.43 -0.48
CA ARG A 19 -8.76 -11.95 -0.57
C ARG A 19 -8.05 -12.01 0.78
N LEU A 20 -8.75 -11.68 1.87
CA LEU A 20 -8.22 -11.83 3.22
C LEU A 20 -7.92 -13.28 3.59
N ALA A 21 -8.70 -14.26 3.07
CA ALA A 21 -8.43 -15.68 3.28
C ALA A 21 -7.05 -16.14 2.78
N ARG A 22 -6.40 -15.39 1.87
CA ARG A 22 -5.02 -15.65 1.42
C ARG A 22 -4.00 -15.60 2.56
N LEU A 23 -4.25 -14.78 3.56
CA LEU A 23 -3.37 -14.65 4.73
C LEU A 23 -3.29 -15.94 5.55
N SER A 24 -4.37 -16.76 5.52
CA SER A 24 -4.46 -18.04 6.22
C SER A 24 -4.23 -19.26 5.33
N TRP A 25 -3.70 -19.09 4.12
CA TRP A 25 -3.33 -20.20 3.25
C TRP A 25 -2.36 -21.17 3.93
N SER A 26 -2.60 -22.46 3.75
CA SER A 26 -1.71 -23.51 4.22
C SER A 26 -0.35 -23.44 3.49
N LYS A 27 0.65 -24.12 4.05
CA LYS A 27 1.96 -24.22 3.40
C LYS A 27 1.87 -24.86 2.01
N GLU A 28 0.99 -25.82 1.83
CA GLU A 28 0.74 -26.49 0.54
C GLU A 28 0.22 -25.49 -0.48
N GLN A 29 -0.78 -24.68 -0.12
CA GLN A 29 -1.34 -23.64 -1.00
C GLN A 29 -0.30 -22.58 -1.38
N ARG A 30 0.53 -22.16 -0.42
CA ARG A 30 1.65 -21.22 -0.67
C ARG A 30 2.68 -21.82 -1.63
N LEU A 31 3.04 -23.11 -1.43
CA LEU A 31 3.96 -23.82 -2.33
C LEU A 31 3.39 -24.02 -3.74
N GLU A 32 2.09 -24.28 -3.89
CA GLU A 32 1.42 -24.34 -5.19
C GLU A 32 1.56 -23.03 -5.95
N LEU A 33 1.38 -21.88 -5.27
CA LEU A 33 1.58 -20.58 -5.90
C LEU A 33 3.06 -20.34 -6.29
N VAL A 34 4.01 -20.68 -5.41
CA VAL A 34 5.45 -20.60 -5.72
C VAL A 34 5.80 -21.44 -6.94
N LYS A 35 5.24 -22.67 -7.05
CA LYS A 35 5.40 -23.52 -8.20
C LYS A 35 4.83 -22.89 -9.47
N ALA A 36 3.63 -22.32 -9.39
CA ALA A 36 2.99 -21.61 -10.51
C ALA A 36 3.80 -20.40 -10.99
N ILE A 37 4.38 -19.62 -10.07
CA ILE A 37 5.31 -18.52 -10.38
C ILE A 37 6.51 -19.04 -11.15
N TYR A 38 7.11 -20.13 -10.69
CA TYR A 38 8.29 -20.72 -11.34
C TYR A 38 7.96 -21.28 -12.74
N GLU A 39 6.89 -22.05 -12.86
CA GLU A 39 6.47 -22.69 -14.13
C GLU A 39 6.01 -21.66 -15.17
N SER A 40 5.31 -20.61 -14.76
CA SER A 40 4.84 -19.55 -15.66
C SER A 40 5.96 -18.57 -16.04
N GLY A 41 6.96 -18.40 -15.18
CA GLY A 41 7.98 -17.35 -15.29
C GLY A 41 7.41 -15.94 -15.07
N VAL A 42 6.21 -15.80 -14.51
CA VAL A 42 5.61 -14.51 -14.10
C VAL A 42 5.85 -14.33 -12.61
N ARG A 43 6.56 -13.28 -12.23
CA ARG A 43 6.91 -13.00 -10.85
C ARG A 43 5.77 -12.29 -10.10
N ILE A 44 5.77 -12.40 -8.77
CA ILE A 44 4.94 -11.59 -7.86
C ILE A 44 5.91 -10.82 -6.96
N PRO A 45 6.35 -9.60 -7.35
CA PRO A 45 7.29 -8.83 -6.55
C PRO A 45 6.65 -8.13 -5.36
N THR A 46 5.34 -7.84 -5.43
CA THR A 46 4.61 -7.01 -4.47
C THR A 46 3.28 -7.64 -4.07
N ILE A 47 2.89 -7.38 -2.82
CA ILE A 47 1.53 -7.62 -2.32
C ILE A 47 0.87 -6.26 -2.07
N CYS A 48 -0.28 -5.99 -2.72
CA CYS A 48 -1.15 -4.85 -2.41
C CYS A 48 -2.04 -5.24 -1.24
N PHE A 49 -1.68 -4.78 -0.02
CA PHE A 49 -2.42 -5.08 1.20
C PHE A 49 -3.36 -3.93 1.57
N SER A 50 -4.49 -3.82 0.89
CA SER A 50 -5.54 -2.85 1.19
C SER A 50 -6.60 -3.37 2.18
N GLY A 51 -6.42 -4.57 2.75
CA GLY A 51 -7.23 -5.12 3.84
C GLY A 51 -7.28 -4.22 5.09
N HIS A 52 -6.32 -3.31 5.24
CA HIS A 52 -6.30 -2.28 6.28
C HIS A 52 -7.44 -1.25 6.16
N ARG A 53 -8.23 -1.22 5.09
CA ARG A 53 -9.49 -0.47 5.08
C ARG A 53 -10.47 -1.03 6.10
N ARG A 54 -10.59 -2.34 6.16
CA ARG A 54 -11.46 -3.06 7.09
C ARG A 54 -10.86 -3.18 8.49
N TYR A 55 -9.55 -3.37 8.58
CA TYR A 55 -8.80 -3.52 9.83
C TYR A 55 -7.67 -2.50 9.89
N PRO A 56 -7.96 -1.21 10.18
CA PRO A 56 -6.96 -0.16 10.12
C PRO A 56 -6.03 -0.17 11.33
N LEU A 57 -4.76 0.16 11.10
CA LEU A 57 -3.74 0.24 12.15
C LEU A 57 -4.04 1.30 13.22
N GLY A 58 -4.85 2.29 12.89
CA GLY A 58 -5.24 3.39 13.78
C GLY A 58 -6.60 3.22 14.45
N SER A 59 -7.29 2.07 14.30
CA SER A 59 -8.66 1.89 14.79
C SER A 59 -8.85 2.27 16.27
N ASN A 60 -9.98 2.92 16.58
CA ASN A 60 -10.42 3.19 17.95
C ASN A 60 -11.02 1.94 18.62
N ASP A 61 -11.41 0.94 17.83
CA ASP A 61 -11.91 -0.34 18.32
C ASP A 61 -10.73 -1.28 18.63
N PRO A 62 -10.57 -1.71 19.90
CA PRO A 62 -9.48 -2.60 20.28
C PRO A 62 -9.50 -3.97 19.57
N GLU A 63 -10.68 -4.48 19.19
CA GLU A 63 -10.79 -5.75 18.47
C GLU A 63 -10.31 -5.58 17.02
N LEU A 64 -10.68 -4.46 16.38
CA LEU A 64 -10.18 -4.13 15.03
C LEU A 64 -8.69 -3.82 15.05
N GLU A 65 -8.18 -3.11 16.06
CA GLU A 65 -6.73 -2.87 16.24
C GLU A 65 -5.97 -4.20 16.37
N ALA A 66 -6.43 -5.11 17.22
CA ALA A 66 -5.81 -6.42 17.38
C ALA A 66 -5.83 -7.22 16.07
N LYS A 67 -6.96 -7.19 15.34
CA LYS A 67 -7.11 -7.87 14.04
C LYS A 67 -6.21 -7.26 12.97
N SER A 68 -6.03 -5.96 12.99
CA SER A 68 -5.12 -5.23 12.11
C SER A 68 -3.67 -5.73 12.27
N LEU A 69 -3.18 -5.83 13.50
CA LEU A 69 -1.84 -6.33 13.80
C LEU A 69 -1.69 -7.82 13.45
N GLU A 70 -2.71 -8.64 13.72
CA GLU A 70 -2.72 -10.05 13.33
C GLU A 70 -2.60 -10.21 11.82
N THR A 71 -3.43 -9.52 11.03
CA THR A 71 -3.42 -9.60 9.56
C THR A 71 -2.14 -9.03 8.96
N MET A 72 -1.57 -7.98 9.58
CA MET A 72 -0.27 -7.44 9.18
C MET A 72 0.84 -8.48 9.33
N LYS A 73 0.90 -9.14 10.47
CA LYS A 73 1.88 -10.21 10.73
C LYS A 73 1.71 -11.36 9.75
N GLN A 74 0.48 -11.81 9.54
CA GLN A 74 0.17 -12.87 8.56
C GLN A 74 0.56 -12.47 7.13
N CYS A 75 0.40 -11.20 6.75
CA CYS A 75 0.81 -10.71 5.44
C CYS A 75 2.34 -10.72 5.27
N ILE A 76 3.09 -10.36 6.31
CA ILE A 76 4.56 -10.45 6.31
C ILE A 76 5.01 -11.92 6.19
N GLU A 77 4.40 -12.84 6.93
CA GLU A 77 4.68 -14.28 6.84
C GLU A 77 4.35 -14.84 5.44
N LEU A 78 3.22 -14.42 4.85
CA LEU A 78 2.86 -14.79 3.49
C LEU A 78 3.90 -14.28 2.48
N ALA A 79 4.34 -13.04 2.63
CA ALA A 79 5.36 -12.44 1.75
C ALA A 79 6.68 -13.23 1.81
N GLN A 80 7.13 -13.63 3.00
CA GLN A 80 8.32 -14.47 3.19
C GLN A 80 8.19 -15.82 2.46
N ASP A 81 7.07 -16.52 2.68
CA ASP A 81 6.84 -17.84 2.10
C ASP A 81 6.75 -17.81 0.55
N LEU A 82 6.23 -16.72 0.00
CA LEU A 82 6.13 -16.50 -1.44
C LEU A 82 7.39 -15.92 -2.08
N GLY A 83 8.38 -15.48 -1.27
CA GLY A 83 9.54 -14.75 -1.77
C GLY A 83 9.23 -13.31 -2.24
N VAL A 84 8.11 -12.75 -1.80
CA VAL A 84 7.72 -11.35 -2.07
C VAL A 84 8.51 -10.42 -1.15
N ARG A 85 9.00 -9.30 -1.70
CA ARG A 85 9.89 -8.39 -0.98
C ARG A 85 9.25 -7.07 -0.59
N VAL A 86 8.11 -6.73 -1.16
CA VAL A 86 7.41 -5.46 -0.89
C VAL A 86 5.94 -5.73 -0.58
N ILE A 87 5.49 -5.20 0.54
CA ILE A 87 4.07 -5.12 0.89
C ILE A 87 3.65 -3.66 0.79
N GLN A 88 2.79 -3.35 -0.16
CA GLN A 88 2.15 -2.05 -0.30
C GLN A 88 1.04 -1.94 0.74
N LEU A 89 1.06 -0.87 1.54
CA LEU A 89 0.06 -0.54 2.56
C LEU A 89 -0.73 0.69 2.13
N ALA A 90 -2.04 0.66 2.27
CA ALA A 90 -2.85 1.85 2.06
C ALA A 90 -2.55 2.92 3.12
N GLY A 91 -2.27 4.14 2.70
CA GLY A 91 -1.88 5.27 3.55
C GLY A 91 -3.04 5.89 4.32
N TYR A 92 -3.79 5.08 5.08
CA TYR A 92 -4.86 5.51 5.97
C TYR A 92 -4.49 5.25 7.43
N ASP A 93 -4.82 6.17 8.33
CA ASP A 93 -4.86 5.86 9.76
C ASP A 93 -6.10 5.02 10.09
N VAL A 94 -7.29 5.48 9.67
CA VAL A 94 -8.57 4.78 9.65
C VAL A 94 -9.30 5.09 8.35
N TYR A 95 -10.20 4.20 7.92
CA TYR A 95 -10.96 4.39 6.68
C TYR A 95 -12.45 4.60 6.92
N TYR A 96 -13.09 3.77 7.74
CA TYR A 96 -14.53 3.84 8.05
C TYR A 96 -14.83 4.49 9.40
N GLU A 97 -13.82 4.94 10.13
CA GLU A 97 -13.93 5.62 11.43
C GLU A 97 -13.62 7.11 11.29
N GLU A 98 -14.03 7.91 12.28
CA GLU A 98 -13.62 9.31 12.37
C GLU A 98 -12.13 9.42 12.70
N LYS A 99 -11.45 10.27 11.94
CA LYS A 99 -10.03 10.56 12.15
C LYS A 99 -9.82 11.50 13.33
N SER A 100 -8.79 11.24 14.11
CA SER A 100 -8.42 12.05 15.26
C SER A 100 -6.91 12.00 15.51
N PRO A 101 -6.38 12.86 16.41
CA PRO A 101 -4.99 12.73 16.86
C PRO A 101 -4.68 11.35 17.46
N GLU A 102 -5.67 10.72 18.10
CA GLU A 102 -5.55 9.39 18.71
C GLU A 102 -5.45 8.28 17.67
N THR A 103 -6.24 8.34 16.57
CA THR A 103 -6.14 7.38 15.46
C THR A 103 -4.77 7.50 14.78
N ARG A 104 -4.28 8.72 14.57
CA ARG A 104 -2.92 8.96 14.06
C ARG A 104 -1.85 8.38 14.99
N ALA A 105 -1.93 8.66 16.29
CA ALA A 105 -0.93 8.18 17.24
C ALA A 105 -0.89 6.65 17.30
N ARG A 106 -2.06 6.00 17.26
CA ARG A 106 -2.19 4.54 17.24
C ARG A 106 -1.65 3.96 15.92
N PHE A 107 -1.98 4.57 14.78
CA PHE A 107 -1.41 4.20 13.49
C PHE A 107 0.13 4.20 13.54
N LEU A 108 0.75 5.27 14.03
CA LEU A 108 2.21 5.38 14.13
C LEU A 108 2.81 4.32 15.07
N LYS A 109 2.19 4.10 16.22
CA LYS A 109 2.61 3.04 17.16
C LYS A 109 2.58 1.66 16.48
N ASN A 110 1.49 1.34 15.81
CA ASN A 110 1.28 0.02 15.22
C ASN A 110 2.09 -0.15 13.92
N LEU A 111 2.29 0.93 13.15
CA LEU A 111 3.19 0.93 12.00
C LEU A 111 4.64 0.66 12.41
N ARG A 112 5.10 1.24 13.54
CA ARG A 112 6.45 0.94 14.07
C ARG A 112 6.60 -0.53 14.40
N GLN A 113 5.60 -1.12 15.07
CA GLN A 113 5.60 -2.55 15.37
C GLN A 113 5.60 -3.41 14.09
N ALA A 114 4.85 -2.99 13.06
CA ALA A 114 4.85 -3.66 11.76
C ALA A 114 6.23 -3.57 11.08
N CYS A 115 6.90 -2.43 11.16
CA CYS A 115 8.26 -2.26 10.64
C CYS A 115 9.27 -3.16 11.36
N ASP A 116 9.17 -3.33 12.69
CA ASP A 116 10.03 -4.25 13.45
C ASP A 116 9.88 -5.69 12.97
N TRP A 117 8.65 -6.14 12.68
CA TRP A 117 8.41 -7.47 12.11
C TRP A 117 8.90 -7.59 10.67
N ALA A 118 8.69 -6.56 9.86
CA ALA A 118 9.14 -6.51 8.48
C ALA A 118 10.67 -6.55 8.36
N GLU A 119 11.37 -5.84 9.24
CA GLU A 119 12.83 -5.88 9.34
C GLU A 119 13.35 -7.29 9.63
N GLN A 120 12.77 -7.97 10.64
CA GLN A 120 13.12 -9.35 10.97
C GLN A 120 12.86 -10.31 9.80
N ALA A 121 11.80 -10.06 9.05
CA ALA A 121 11.41 -10.84 7.88
C ALA A 121 12.18 -10.45 6.60
N GLN A 122 12.93 -9.35 6.61
CA GLN A 122 13.58 -8.74 5.43
C GLN A 122 12.57 -8.42 4.31
N VAL A 123 11.39 -7.93 4.68
CA VAL A 123 10.32 -7.48 3.78
C VAL A 123 10.16 -5.98 3.94
N MET A 124 10.06 -5.26 2.83
CA MET A 124 9.82 -3.81 2.84
C MET A 124 8.32 -3.53 2.97
N LEU A 125 7.96 -2.59 3.83
CA LEU A 125 6.63 -1.99 3.86
C LEU A 125 6.65 -0.68 3.06
N ALA A 126 5.73 -0.52 2.13
CA ALA A 126 5.68 0.67 1.28
C ALA A 126 4.29 1.31 1.37
N ILE A 127 4.22 2.53 1.90
CA ILE A 127 2.95 3.26 2.07
C ILE A 127 2.54 3.85 0.72
N GLU A 128 1.37 3.46 0.24
CA GLU A 128 0.75 4.07 -0.93
C GLU A 128 0.24 5.47 -0.62
N ILE A 129 0.54 6.41 -1.51
CA ILE A 129 -0.09 7.73 -1.49
C ILE A 129 -1.55 7.56 -1.90
N MET A 130 -2.48 8.03 -1.06
CA MET A 130 -3.90 7.67 -1.16
C MET A 130 -4.82 8.83 -1.56
N ASP A 131 -6.05 8.43 -1.86
CA ASP A 131 -7.21 9.30 -2.08
C ASP A 131 -7.77 9.93 -0.78
N ASP A 132 -6.91 10.09 0.23
CA ASP A 132 -7.27 10.51 1.58
C ASP A 132 -6.28 11.56 2.10
N PRO A 133 -6.76 12.65 2.76
CA PRO A 133 -5.89 13.73 3.25
C PRO A 133 -4.81 13.31 4.24
N PHE A 134 -4.88 12.13 4.82
CA PHE A 134 -3.91 11.66 5.82
C PHE A 134 -2.51 11.51 5.22
N ILE A 135 -2.35 10.71 4.15
CA ILE A 135 -1.10 10.59 3.40
C ILE A 135 -1.41 10.69 1.90
N ASN A 136 -1.60 11.91 1.40
CA ASN A 136 -1.90 12.22 0.00
C ASN A 136 -0.73 12.88 -0.75
N SER A 137 0.47 12.89 -0.15
CA SER A 137 1.68 13.38 -0.78
C SER A 137 2.92 12.62 -0.24
N ILE A 138 3.99 12.62 -1.01
CA ILE A 138 5.28 12.06 -0.55
C ILE A 138 5.84 12.89 0.62
N GLU A 139 5.62 14.22 0.63
CA GLU A 139 5.99 15.06 1.76
C GLU A 139 5.38 14.56 3.08
N LYS A 140 4.07 14.22 3.09
CA LYS A 140 3.40 13.66 4.27
C LYS A 140 3.92 12.28 4.65
N TYR A 141 4.20 11.44 3.66
CA TYR A 141 4.87 10.17 3.91
C TYR A 141 6.23 10.39 4.59
N LEU A 142 7.06 11.32 4.11
CA LEU A 142 8.37 11.59 4.70
C LEU A 142 8.29 12.06 6.15
N ALA A 143 7.25 12.81 6.50
CA ALA A 143 6.97 13.17 7.90
C ALA A 143 6.70 11.93 8.77
N VAL A 144 5.90 10.97 8.26
CA VAL A 144 5.66 9.67 8.91
C VAL A 144 6.94 8.84 8.98
N ALA A 145 7.67 8.73 7.89
CA ALA A 145 8.91 7.95 7.80
C ALA A 145 9.99 8.46 8.79
N LYS A 146 10.11 9.79 8.94
CA LYS A 146 10.99 10.40 9.93
C LYS A 146 10.61 10.03 11.37
N GLU A 147 9.31 9.94 11.66
CA GLU A 147 8.81 9.60 12.99
C GLU A 147 8.99 8.09 13.30
N ILE A 148 8.79 7.23 12.30
CA ILE A 148 9.00 5.77 12.40
C ILE A 148 10.49 5.42 12.45
N ASN A 149 11.29 6.05 11.61
CA ASN A 149 12.75 5.86 11.52
C ASN A 149 13.16 4.39 11.31
N SER A 150 12.54 3.72 10.34
CA SER A 150 12.87 2.34 9.96
C SER A 150 13.45 2.28 8.55
N PRO A 151 14.53 1.53 8.31
CA PRO A 151 15.09 1.32 6.97
C PRO A 151 14.24 0.38 6.10
N TYR A 152 13.16 -0.19 6.64
CA TYR A 152 12.22 -1.05 5.94
C TYR A 152 10.90 -0.34 5.59
N LEU A 153 10.79 0.97 5.83
CA LEU A 153 9.62 1.76 5.47
C LEU A 153 9.90 2.62 4.23
N PHE A 154 9.12 2.39 3.19
CA PHE A 154 9.23 3.01 1.87
C PHE A 154 7.91 3.67 1.47
N VAL A 155 7.92 4.42 0.36
CA VAL A 155 6.72 4.98 -0.27
C VAL A 155 6.39 4.23 -1.56
N TYR A 156 5.10 4.12 -1.83
CA TYR A 156 4.53 3.55 -3.05
C TYR A 156 3.63 4.62 -3.69
N PRO A 157 4.17 5.54 -4.50
CA PRO A 157 3.36 6.59 -5.11
C PRO A 157 2.35 6.00 -6.09
N ASP A 158 1.16 6.60 -6.12
CA ASP A 158 0.16 6.43 -7.17
C ASP A 158 0.03 7.77 -7.90
N THR A 159 0.35 7.81 -9.19
CA THR A 159 0.41 9.04 -9.97
C THR A 159 -0.90 9.82 -9.93
N GLY A 160 -2.02 9.11 -10.06
CA GLY A 160 -3.34 9.72 -10.01
C GLY A 160 -3.68 10.26 -8.63
N ASN A 161 -3.38 9.51 -7.55
CA ASN A 161 -3.64 9.98 -6.19
C ASN A 161 -2.82 11.23 -5.85
N VAL A 162 -1.54 11.26 -6.23
CA VAL A 162 -0.68 12.45 -6.03
C VAL A 162 -1.26 13.66 -6.77
N SER A 163 -1.54 13.51 -8.07
CA SER A 163 -2.02 14.61 -8.92
C SER A 163 -3.42 15.10 -8.56
N ALA A 164 -4.31 14.21 -8.08
CA ALA A 164 -5.68 14.57 -7.71
C ALA A 164 -5.75 15.62 -6.59
N TRP A 165 -4.73 15.70 -5.75
CA TRP A 165 -4.61 16.69 -4.67
C TRP A 165 -3.79 17.91 -5.07
N HIS A 166 -3.57 18.12 -6.37
CA HIS A 166 -2.78 19.23 -6.91
C HIS A 166 -1.31 19.24 -6.47
N ASN A 167 -0.77 18.08 -6.10
CA ASN A 167 0.66 17.94 -5.90
C ASN A 167 1.35 17.84 -7.27
N ASP A 168 2.49 18.48 -7.41
CA ASP A 168 3.35 18.41 -8.58
C ASP A 168 4.12 17.09 -8.58
N LEU A 169 3.90 16.23 -9.59
CA LEU A 169 4.46 14.88 -9.65
C LEU A 169 5.98 14.89 -9.65
N TYR A 170 6.57 15.77 -10.47
CA TYR A 170 8.02 15.83 -10.58
C TYR A 170 8.67 16.21 -9.24
N SER A 171 8.16 17.25 -8.60
CA SER A 171 8.66 17.70 -7.29
C SER A 171 8.49 16.62 -6.21
N GLU A 172 7.34 15.98 -6.17
CA GLU A 172 7.06 14.89 -5.21
C GLU A 172 7.99 13.69 -5.44
N PHE A 173 8.17 13.27 -6.70
CA PHE A 173 9.06 12.16 -7.02
C PHE A 173 10.51 12.50 -6.77
N LEU A 174 10.95 13.71 -7.07
CA LEU A 174 12.29 14.18 -6.76
C LEU A 174 12.53 14.19 -5.25
N LEU A 175 11.54 14.66 -4.46
CA LEU A 175 11.61 14.67 -3.00
C LEU A 175 11.74 13.27 -2.42
N GLY A 176 11.00 12.31 -2.94
CA GLY A 176 10.94 10.93 -2.43
C GLY A 176 11.84 9.92 -3.12
N HIS A 177 12.64 10.30 -4.12
CA HIS A 177 13.34 9.38 -5.03
C HIS A 177 14.12 8.24 -4.37
N GLN A 178 14.69 8.47 -3.17
CA GLN A 178 15.45 7.46 -2.42
C GLN A 178 14.57 6.49 -1.63
N ALA A 179 13.28 6.82 -1.46
CA ALA A 179 12.33 6.04 -0.66
C ALA A 179 11.27 5.35 -1.52
N ILE A 180 11.23 5.56 -2.84
CA ILE A 180 10.24 4.95 -3.73
C ILE A 180 10.61 3.47 -3.93
N ALA A 181 9.72 2.56 -3.49
CA ALA A 181 9.89 1.12 -3.70
C ALA A 181 9.33 0.66 -5.05
N ALA A 182 8.19 1.16 -5.43
CA ALA A 182 7.50 0.93 -6.70
C ALA A 182 6.42 2.01 -6.85
N LEU A 183 5.65 1.98 -7.95
CA LEU A 183 4.61 2.97 -8.18
C LEU A 183 3.41 2.36 -8.91
N HIS A 184 2.23 2.96 -8.71
CA HIS A 184 1.04 2.73 -9.52
C HIS A 184 0.91 3.84 -10.57
N LEU A 185 0.64 3.43 -11.80
CA LEU A 185 0.24 4.35 -12.87
C LEU A 185 -1.28 4.34 -12.97
N LYS A 186 -1.89 5.48 -12.73
CA LYS A 186 -3.33 5.68 -12.77
C LYS A 186 -3.63 7.11 -13.16
N ASP A 187 -4.74 7.34 -13.82
CA ASP A 187 -5.28 8.69 -14.03
C ASP A 187 -6.49 8.94 -13.12
N THR A 188 -6.77 10.20 -12.81
CA THR A 188 -7.81 10.62 -11.87
C THR A 188 -8.39 11.95 -12.29
N TYR A 189 -9.60 12.29 -11.83
CA TYR A 189 -10.05 13.68 -11.82
C TYR A 189 -9.72 14.34 -10.48
N ALA A 190 -9.27 15.60 -10.54
CA ALA A 190 -8.79 16.34 -9.38
C ALA A 190 -9.89 16.59 -8.34
N VAL A 191 -9.47 16.67 -7.07
CA VAL A 191 -10.27 17.19 -5.98
C VAL A 191 -10.39 18.70 -6.13
N THR A 192 -11.60 19.26 -6.01
CA THR A 192 -11.88 20.70 -6.08
C THR A 192 -12.86 21.08 -4.98
N GLU A 193 -13.14 22.39 -4.84
CA GLU A 193 -14.21 22.85 -3.93
C GLU A 193 -15.59 22.26 -4.26
N GLN A 194 -15.83 21.90 -5.53
CA GLN A 194 -17.11 21.38 -6.03
C GLN A 194 -17.11 19.87 -6.25
N SER A 195 -15.95 19.21 -6.18
CA SER A 195 -15.80 17.79 -6.48
C SER A 195 -14.84 17.11 -5.51
N LYS A 196 -15.23 15.91 -5.02
CA LYS A 196 -14.35 15.04 -4.25
C LYS A 196 -13.27 14.34 -5.11
N GLY A 197 -13.21 14.65 -6.41
CA GLY A 197 -12.39 13.94 -7.37
C GLY A 197 -12.98 12.59 -7.79
N GLN A 198 -12.34 11.95 -8.77
CA GLN A 198 -12.63 10.57 -9.13
C GLN A 198 -11.32 9.80 -9.24
N PHE A 199 -11.18 8.79 -8.39
CA PHE A 199 -9.92 8.05 -8.21
C PHE A 199 -9.92 6.67 -8.87
N ARG A 200 -11.00 6.31 -9.60
CA ARG A 200 -11.13 5.02 -10.30
C ARG A 200 -11.78 5.21 -11.65
N ASP A 201 -11.46 4.30 -12.56
CA ASP A 201 -12.09 4.21 -13.88
C ASP A 201 -11.96 5.46 -14.75
N VAL A 202 -10.87 6.23 -14.58
CA VAL A 202 -10.51 7.33 -15.47
C VAL A 202 -9.51 6.81 -16.50
N PRO A 203 -9.82 6.86 -17.80
CA PRO A 203 -8.89 6.45 -18.84
C PRO A 203 -7.63 7.30 -18.85
N PHE A 204 -6.47 6.72 -19.11
CA PHE A 204 -5.20 7.45 -19.22
C PHE A 204 -5.28 8.61 -20.22
N GLY A 205 -4.76 9.77 -19.83
CA GLY A 205 -4.78 11.01 -20.59
C GLY A 205 -6.14 11.72 -20.63
N LYS A 206 -7.10 11.32 -19.76
CA LYS A 206 -8.40 11.99 -19.61
C LYS A 206 -8.58 12.65 -18.24
N GLY A 207 -7.67 12.41 -17.33
CA GLY A 207 -7.68 12.95 -15.98
C GLY A 207 -6.77 14.17 -15.83
N CYS A 208 -6.24 14.33 -14.63
CA CYS A 208 -5.41 15.46 -14.23
C CYS A 208 -3.91 15.13 -14.12
N VAL A 209 -3.52 13.91 -14.44
CA VAL A 209 -2.09 13.52 -14.42
C VAL A 209 -1.39 14.13 -15.64
N ASP A 210 -0.31 14.85 -15.39
CA ASP A 210 0.60 15.29 -16.45
C ASP A 210 1.52 14.12 -16.81
N TRP A 211 1.33 13.57 -18.01
CA TRP A 211 2.09 12.40 -18.50
C TRP A 211 3.33 12.81 -19.30
N GLU A 212 3.56 14.10 -19.51
CA GLU A 212 4.73 14.62 -20.22
C GLU A 212 5.85 15.05 -19.25
N GLU A 213 5.50 15.18 -17.96
CA GLU A 213 6.40 15.56 -16.87
C GLU A 213 7.16 14.32 -16.31
#